data_ba621a16d8d29c9ebc35e1334d136f0f
#
_entry.id   ba621a16d8d29c9ebc35e1334d136f0f
#
_cell.length_a   1.000
_cell.length_b   1.000
_cell.length_c   1.000
_cell.angle_alpha   90.00
_cell.angle_beta   90.00
_cell.angle_gamma   90.00
#
_symmetry.space_group_name_H-M   'P 1'
#
loop_
_entity.id
_entity.type
_entity.pdbx_description
1 polymer ?
#
loop_
_entity_poly.entity_id
_entity_poly.type
_entity_poly.pdbx_seq_one_letter_code
_entity_poly.pdbx_strand_id
1 'polypeptide(L)'
;MGIAGGLLLAGLLCHCWDVGHEDTGRGKMRLSDEEQAMLAGEMGPACRWAIDHQLQVGRMFDAADMVPVSQAHMMADPESLGEAGVGFVEELARDGARVTVPMITDPRGVDLSHYLPLGQTEAMAGLERRFIAACTAMGIMMTDTCINYQTIMPPLNGDHVAYGDTGVVIYSNSVCGARSNFEGGPSALAAGLTGRTPRYGLHLDKHRRATCRFVVETRPRDLMEWGVLGATIGRMAGSYWQVPVIEGIEGAPTS
;
A
#
# COMPACT_ATOMS: atom_id res chain seq x y z
N MET A 1 14.45 13.33 31.67
CA MET A 1 15.86 13.56 31.28
C MET A 1 16.30 12.33 30.48
N GLY A 2 16.02 12.31 29.18
CA GLY A 2 16.38 11.22 28.29
C GLY A 2 17.68 11.56 27.58
N ILE A 3 18.65 10.68 27.71
CA ILE A 3 19.97 10.81 27.10
C ILE A 3 19.80 10.47 25.60
N ALA A 4 19.93 11.48 24.74
CA ALA A 4 20.07 11.28 23.30
C ALA A 4 21.46 10.70 23.03
N GLY A 5 21.54 9.37 22.92
CA GLY A 5 22.75 8.68 22.48
C GLY A 5 22.92 8.87 20.98
N GLY A 6 23.73 9.84 20.58
CA GLY A 6 24.15 9.99 19.20
C GLY A 6 25.14 8.89 18.84
N LEU A 7 24.77 7.93 17.98
CA LEU A 7 25.72 7.05 17.32
C LEU A 7 26.31 7.78 16.12
N LEU A 8 27.58 8.13 16.18
CA LEU A 8 28.37 8.62 15.05
C LEU A 8 28.78 7.42 14.19
N LEU A 9 28.01 7.13 13.15
CA LEU A 9 28.55 6.49 11.96
C LEU A 9 29.10 7.60 11.09
N ALA A 10 30.36 7.51 10.66
CA ALA A 10 31.05 8.58 9.96
C ALA A 10 30.18 9.14 8.81
N GLY A 11 29.70 10.37 8.96
CA GLY A 11 28.93 11.08 7.97
C GLY A 11 27.40 11.02 8.03
N LEU A 12 26.81 10.47 9.11
CA LEU A 12 25.34 10.47 9.29
C LEU A 12 24.97 10.84 10.73
N LEU A 13 24.23 11.94 10.90
CA LEU A 13 23.68 12.39 12.19
C LEU A 13 22.16 12.17 12.20
N CYS A 14 21.65 11.54 13.25
CA CYS A 14 20.22 11.30 13.45
C CYS A 14 19.70 12.04 14.69
N HIS A 15 18.56 12.72 14.54
CA HIS A 15 17.79 13.30 15.62
C HIS A 15 16.33 12.85 15.46
N CYS A 16 15.86 11.95 16.33
CA CYS A 16 14.47 11.54 16.36
C CYS A 16 13.75 12.18 17.56
N TRP A 17 12.51 12.57 17.36
CA TRP A 17 11.63 13.08 18.41
C TRP A 17 10.65 11.98 18.83
N ASP A 18 10.33 11.96 20.11
CA ASP A 18 9.30 11.06 20.64
C ASP A 18 7.93 11.59 20.20
N VAL A 19 7.27 10.84 19.31
CA VAL A 19 5.91 11.13 18.85
C VAL A 19 4.98 10.39 19.80
N GLY A 20 4.58 11.05 20.89
CA GLY A 20 3.61 10.48 21.81
C GLY A 20 2.35 10.04 21.07
N HIS A 21 1.93 8.78 21.27
CA HIS A 21 0.62 8.32 20.86
C HIS A 21 -0.43 9.07 21.69
N GLU A 22 -1.11 10.03 21.09
CA GLU A 22 -2.34 10.56 21.65
C GLU A 22 -3.40 9.46 21.59
N ASP A 23 -3.86 8.98 22.74
CA ASP A 23 -5.03 8.12 22.89
C ASP A 23 -6.27 8.94 22.46
N THR A 24 -6.59 8.89 21.18
CA THR A 24 -7.83 9.44 20.66
C THR A 24 -8.93 8.46 21.01
N GLY A 25 -9.63 8.72 22.11
CA GLY A 25 -10.68 7.86 22.66
C GLY A 25 -11.52 7.20 21.56
N ARG A 26 -11.67 5.87 21.63
CA ARG A 26 -12.31 4.98 20.65
C ARG A 26 -13.73 5.45 20.30
N GLY A 27 -13.83 6.40 19.38
CA GLY A 27 -15.07 6.87 18.81
C GLY A 27 -15.60 5.90 17.75
N LYS A 28 -16.93 5.82 17.63
CA LYS A 28 -17.56 5.09 16.52
C LYS A 28 -17.20 5.82 15.21
N MET A 29 -16.63 5.12 14.26
CA MET A 29 -16.32 5.62 12.92
C MET A 29 -17.58 6.18 12.25
N ARG A 30 -17.50 7.38 11.68
CA ARG A 30 -18.62 8.04 11.00
C ARG A 30 -18.72 7.53 9.57
N LEU A 31 -19.92 7.17 9.16
CA LEU A 31 -20.22 6.72 7.81
C LEU A 31 -21.13 7.71 7.11
N SER A 32 -20.88 7.99 5.85
CA SER A 32 -21.81 8.68 4.96
C SER A 32 -23.05 7.82 4.67
N ASP A 33 -24.09 8.43 4.10
CA ASP A 33 -25.30 7.68 3.69
C ASP A 33 -24.96 6.59 2.66
N GLU A 34 -24.07 6.89 1.73
CA GLU A 34 -23.59 5.90 0.74
C GLU A 34 -22.86 4.73 1.38
N GLU A 35 -21.98 4.99 2.36
CA GLU A 35 -21.27 3.93 3.10
C GLU A 35 -22.23 3.10 3.97
N GLN A 36 -23.27 3.69 4.48
CA GLN A 36 -24.34 2.97 5.18
C GLN A 36 -25.12 2.07 4.22
N ALA A 37 -25.44 2.54 3.01
CA ALA A 37 -26.09 1.76 1.98
C ALA A 37 -25.22 0.59 1.51
N MET A 38 -23.89 0.81 1.34
CA MET A 38 -22.94 -0.29 1.07
C MET A 38 -22.99 -1.35 2.17
N LEU A 39 -22.95 -0.93 3.44
CA LEU A 39 -22.97 -1.82 4.60
C LEU A 39 -24.32 -2.57 4.74
N ALA A 40 -25.43 -1.91 4.38
CA ALA A 40 -26.73 -2.52 4.32
C ALA A 40 -26.86 -3.59 3.20
N GLY A 41 -25.91 -3.59 2.24
CA GLY A 41 -25.89 -4.53 1.11
C GLY A 41 -26.68 -4.07 -0.10
N GLU A 42 -27.09 -2.82 -0.17
CA GLU A 42 -27.86 -2.26 -1.28
C GLU A 42 -27.06 -2.24 -2.60
N MET A 43 -25.72 -2.26 -2.50
CA MET A 43 -24.80 -2.34 -3.64
C MET A 43 -24.25 -3.76 -3.88
N GLY A 44 -24.93 -4.77 -3.34
CA GLY A 44 -24.57 -6.17 -3.52
C GLY A 44 -23.62 -6.74 -2.45
N PRO A 45 -23.49 -8.08 -2.42
CA PRO A 45 -22.78 -8.79 -1.35
C PRO A 45 -21.28 -8.50 -1.33
N ALA A 46 -20.63 -8.37 -2.48
CA ALA A 46 -19.22 -8.08 -2.59
C ALA A 46 -18.87 -6.67 -2.04
N CYS A 47 -19.70 -5.66 -2.37
CA CYS A 47 -19.53 -4.31 -1.83
C CYS A 47 -19.76 -4.27 -0.31
N ARG A 48 -20.75 -5.03 0.19
CA ARG A 48 -20.99 -5.18 1.62
C ARG A 48 -19.80 -5.80 2.33
N TRP A 49 -19.22 -6.88 1.79
CA TRP A 49 -18.00 -7.47 2.34
C TRP A 49 -16.86 -6.41 2.38
N ALA A 50 -16.68 -5.69 1.27
CA ALA A 50 -15.59 -4.71 1.14
C ALA A 50 -15.70 -3.59 2.18
N ILE A 51 -16.88 -2.98 2.35
CA ILE A 51 -17.08 -1.92 3.33
C ILE A 51 -16.96 -2.43 4.77
N ASP A 52 -17.46 -3.64 5.07
CA ASP A 52 -17.33 -4.23 6.41
C ASP A 52 -15.86 -4.50 6.75
N HIS A 53 -15.08 -5.03 5.79
CA HIS A 53 -13.63 -5.19 5.94
C HIS A 53 -12.94 -3.85 6.23
N GLN A 54 -13.24 -2.80 5.47
CA GLN A 54 -12.69 -1.45 5.69
C GLN A 54 -13.07 -0.89 7.06
N LEU A 55 -14.29 -1.15 7.53
CA LEU A 55 -14.71 -0.75 8.88
C LEU A 55 -13.93 -1.45 9.99
N GLN A 56 -13.60 -2.74 9.81
CA GLN A 56 -12.80 -3.47 10.78
C GLN A 56 -11.37 -2.89 10.84
N VAL A 57 -10.76 -2.63 9.69
CA VAL A 57 -9.45 -1.95 9.59
C VAL A 57 -9.51 -0.56 10.23
N GLY A 58 -10.51 0.24 9.87
CA GLY A 58 -10.67 1.59 10.41
C GLY A 58 -10.82 1.62 11.94
N ARG A 59 -11.57 0.68 12.51
CA ARG A 59 -11.71 0.54 13.97
C ARG A 59 -10.40 0.14 14.65
N MET A 60 -9.60 -0.71 13.99
CA MET A 60 -8.30 -1.15 14.51
C MET A 60 -7.30 0.01 14.62
N PHE A 61 -7.38 0.97 13.69
CA PHE A 61 -6.47 2.12 13.60
C PHE A 61 -7.12 3.45 14.03
N ASP A 62 -8.26 3.41 14.74
CA ASP A 62 -8.99 4.58 15.25
C ASP A 62 -9.31 5.63 14.17
N ALA A 63 -9.65 5.17 12.96
CA ALA A 63 -10.08 6.05 11.88
C ALA A 63 -11.40 6.73 12.23
N ALA A 64 -11.48 8.04 12.05
CA ALA A 64 -12.70 8.79 12.33
C ALA A 64 -13.80 8.63 11.26
N ASP A 65 -13.39 8.37 10.02
CA ASP A 65 -14.23 8.23 8.82
C ASP A 65 -13.45 7.58 7.69
N MET A 66 -14.06 7.50 6.50
CA MET A 66 -13.43 7.08 5.25
C MET A 66 -12.93 8.27 4.44
N VAL A 67 -12.03 8.01 3.50
CA VAL A 67 -11.61 8.97 2.47
C VAL A 67 -11.73 8.32 1.09
N PRO A 68 -12.26 9.03 0.08
CA PRO A 68 -12.24 8.56 -1.30
C PRO A 68 -10.81 8.32 -1.79
N VAL A 69 -10.60 7.30 -2.60
CA VAL A 69 -9.33 7.03 -3.26
C VAL A 69 -9.46 7.20 -4.78
N SER A 70 -8.41 7.72 -5.41
CA SER A 70 -8.38 7.90 -6.87
C SER A 70 -8.09 6.61 -7.61
N GLN A 71 -7.39 5.66 -6.95
CA GLN A 71 -6.98 4.39 -7.53
C GLN A 71 -6.52 3.41 -6.45
N ALA A 72 -6.44 2.12 -6.80
CA ALA A 72 -6.00 1.06 -5.92
C ALA A 72 -4.96 0.15 -6.59
N HIS A 73 -4.10 -0.46 -5.78
CA HIS A 73 -3.11 -1.44 -6.21
C HIS A 73 -3.11 -2.62 -5.24
N MET A 74 -3.37 -3.81 -5.74
CA MET A 74 -3.39 -5.02 -4.94
C MET A 74 -2.13 -5.84 -5.19
N MET A 75 -1.37 -6.08 -4.13
CA MET A 75 -0.40 -7.16 -4.13
C MET A 75 -1.14 -8.48 -3.94
N ALA A 76 -1.19 -9.27 -4.98
CA ALA A 76 -1.80 -10.60 -4.93
C ALA A 76 -1.21 -11.48 -6.03
N ASP A 77 -0.62 -12.59 -5.63
CA ASP A 77 -0.15 -13.63 -6.52
C ASP A 77 -0.74 -14.98 -6.10
N PRO A 78 -1.12 -15.85 -7.04
CA PRO A 78 -1.73 -17.13 -6.72
C PRO A 78 -0.83 -18.09 -5.96
N GLU A 79 0.49 -17.92 -6.05
CA GLU A 79 1.45 -18.74 -5.31
C GLU A 79 1.32 -18.50 -3.80
N SER A 80 1.21 -17.24 -3.38
CA SER A 80 0.98 -16.86 -1.98
C SER A 80 -0.46 -17.08 -1.53
N LEU A 81 -1.43 -16.80 -2.41
CA LEU A 81 -2.86 -16.94 -2.11
C LEU A 81 -3.30 -18.40 -1.97
N GLY A 82 -2.74 -19.28 -2.77
CA GLY A 82 -3.16 -20.67 -2.88
C GLY A 82 -4.60 -20.83 -3.35
N GLU A 83 -5.12 -22.06 -3.26
CA GLU A 83 -6.48 -22.39 -3.69
C GLU A 83 -7.56 -21.60 -2.95
N ALA A 84 -7.37 -21.38 -1.64
CA ALA A 84 -8.35 -20.67 -0.82
C ALA A 84 -8.46 -19.18 -1.21
N GLY A 85 -7.33 -18.52 -1.43
CA GLY A 85 -7.33 -17.10 -1.81
C GLY A 85 -7.84 -16.87 -3.24
N VAL A 86 -7.46 -17.74 -4.19
CA VAL A 86 -8.00 -17.69 -5.56
C VAL A 86 -9.50 -17.95 -5.55
N GLY A 87 -9.96 -18.97 -4.80
CA GLY A 87 -11.39 -19.28 -4.63
C GLY A 87 -12.19 -18.12 -4.05
N PHE A 88 -11.63 -17.38 -3.10
CA PHE A 88 -12.24 -16.17 -2.55
C PHE A 88 -12.40 -15.05 -3.60
N VAL A 89 -11.38 -14.80 -4.41
CA VAL A 89 -11.46 -13.79 -5.49
C VAL A 89 -12.48 -14.21 -6.56
N GLU A 90 -12.55 -15.51 -6.89
CA GLU A 90 -13.56 -16.06 -7.79
C GLU A 90 -14.99 -15.92 -7.24
N GLU A 91 -15.17 -16.08 -5.92
CA GLU A 91 -16.48 -15.88 -5.28
C GLU A 91 -16.94 -14.43 -5.42
N LEU A 92 -16.07 -13.46 -5.11
CA LEU A 92 -16.39 -12.05 -5.32
C LEU A 92 -16.76 -11.74 -6.77
N ALA A 93 -16.00 -12.28 -7.73
CA ALA A 93 -16.30 -12.09 -9.16
C ALA A 93 -17.66 -12.71 -9.54
N ARG A 94 -18.01 -13.90 -9.02
CA ARG A 94 -19.31 -14.53 -9.21
C ARG A 94 -20.47 -13.74 -8.60
N ASP A 95 -20.22 -13.08 -7.47
CA ASP A 95 -21.16 -12.19 -6.78
C ASP A 95 -21.32 -10.83 -7.50
N GLY A 96 -20.72 -10.67 -8.67
CA GLY A 96 -20.87 -9.49 -9.49
C GLY A 96 -19.99 -8.31 -9.05
N ALA A 97 -18.96 -8.55 -8.25
CA ALA A 97 -18.01 -7.50 -7.87
C ALA A 97 -17.47 -6.74 -9.08
N ARG A 98 -17.37 -5.42 -8.95
CA ARG A 98 -16.75 -4.53 -9.92
C ARG A 98 -15.98 -3.46 -9.17
N VAL A 99 -14.76 -3.17 -9.61
CA VAL A 99 -14.02 -2.03 -9.07
C VAL A 99 -14.68 -0.72 -9.50
N THR A 100 -14.73 0.22 -8.59
CA THR A 100 -15.35 1.56 -8.80
C THR A 100 -14.31 2.63 -9.12
N VAL A 101 -13.03 2.31 -8.89
CA VAL A 101 -11.87 3.13 -9.24
C VAL A 101 -10.89 2.31 -10.06
N PRO A 102 -10.01 2.92 -10.87
CA PRO A 102 -8.94 2.22 -11.56
C PRO A 102 -8.14 1.38 -10.56
N MET A 103 -7.94 0.11 -10.87
CA MET A 103 -7.22 -0.82 -10.02
C MET A 103 -6.27 -1.69 -10.84
N ILE A 104 -5.05 -1.82 -10.36
CA ILE A 104 -4.00 -2.65 -10.93
C ILE A 104 -3.53 -3.70 -9.93
N THR A 105 -2.87 -4.72 -10.41
CA THR A 105 -2.24 -5.75 -9.58
C THR A 105 -0.79 -5.99 -10.03
N ASP A 106 -0.03 -6.65 -9.18
CA ASP A 106 1.33 -7.11 -9.46
C ASP A 106 1.41 -8.03 -10.68
N PRO A 107 2.63 -8.29 -11.20
CA PRO A 107 2.81 -9.21 -12.31
C PRO A 107 2.39 -10.62 -11.96
N ARG A 108 2.12 -11.39 -12.98
CA ARG A 108 1.89 -12.83 -12.85
C ARG A 108 3.10 -13.53 -12.25
N GLY A 109 2.86 -14.47 -11.35
CA GLY A 109 3.89 -15.35 -10.80
C GLY A 109 4.31 -16.47 -11.75
N VAL A 110 3.49 -16.75 -12.77
CA VAL A 110 3.69 -17.88 -13.70
C VAL A 110 3.83 -17.39 -15.14
N ASP A 111 4.92 -17.76 -15.81
CA ASP A 111 4.98 -17.60 -17.28
C ASP A 111 4.10 -18.65 -17.95
N LEU A 112 2.89 -18.27 -18.29
CA LEU A 112 1.88 -19.16 -18.88
C LEU A 112 2.30 -19.79 -20.21
N SER A 113 3.36 -19.29 -20.86
CA SER A 113 3.89 -19.83 -22.11
C SER A 113 5.05 -20.80 -21.87
N HIS A 114 5.81 -20.63 -20.79
CA HIS A 114 7.07 -21.37 -20.56
C HIS A 114 7.22 -21.90 -19.13
N TYR A 115 6.13 -22.08 -18.38
CA TYR A 115 6.17 -22.48 -16.97
C TYR A 115 6.87 -23.84 -16.71
N LEU A 116 6.66 -24.84 -17.58
CA LEU A 116 7.26 -26.15 -17.39
C LEU A 116 8.80 -26.12 -17.45
N PRO A 117 9.46 -25.51 -18.46
CA PRO A 117 10.92 -25.36 -18.47
C PRO A 117 11.48 -24.55 -17.30
N LEU A 118 10.67 -23.66 -16.69
CA LEU A 118 11.06 -22.88 -15.51
C LEU A 118 10.82 -23.63 -14.19
N GLY A 119 10.38 -24.88 -14.25
CA GLY A 119 10.13 -25.69 -13.06
C GLY A 119 8.80 -25.41 -12.35
N GLN A 120 7.94 -24.60 -12.95
CA GLN A 120 6.59 -24.35 -12.45
C GLN A 120 5.65 -25.47 -12.91
N THR A 121 4.55 -25.69 -12.20
CA THR A 121 3.64 -26.81 -12.44
C THR A 121 2.36 -26.39 -13.16
N GLU A 122 1.65 -27.35 -13.77
CA GLU A 122 0.32 -27.14 -14.34
C GLU A 122 -0.68 -26.65 -13.28
N ALA A 123 -0.55 -27.11 -12.04
CA ALA A 123 -1.40 -26.64 -10.95
C ALA A 123 -1.21 -25.14 -10.66
N MET A 124 0.05 -24.66 -10.63
CA MET A 124 0.37 -23.23 -10.49
C MET A 124 -0.18 -22.42 -11.66
N ALA A 125 0.03 -22.89 -12.89
CA ALA A 125 -0.49 -22.24 -14.08
C ALA A 125 -2.04 -22.23 -14.10
N GLY A 126 -2.68 -23.28 -13.58
CA GLY A 126 -4.13 -23.35 -13.42
C GLY A 126 -4.67 -22.31 -12.45
N LEU A 127 -4.04 -22.15 -11.28
CA LEU A 127 -4.38 -21.11 -10.30
C LEU A 127 -4.21 -19.70 -10.88
N GLU A 128 -3.10 -19.46 -11.60
CA GLU A 128 -2.84 -18.18 -12.25
C GLU A 128 -3.93 -17.81 -13.26
N ARG A 129 -4.30 -18.73 -14.15
CA ARG A 129 -5.37 -18.49 -15.14
C ARG A 129 -6.71 -18.16 -14.48
N ARG A 130 -7.06 -18.86 -13.39
CA ARG A 130 -8.29 -18.63 -12.62
C ARG A 130 -8.28 -17.25 -11.98
N PHE A 131 -7.17 -16.88 -11.34
CA PHE A 131 -7.00 -15.57 -10.72
C PHE A 131 -7.11 -14.44 -11.74
N ILE A 132 -6.41 -14.54 -12.88
CA ILE A 132 -6.50 -13.57 -13.98
C ILE A 132 -7.93 -13.41 -14.47
N ALA A 133 -8.64 -14.52 -14.67
CA ALA A 133 -10.03 -14.50 -15.14
C ALA A 133 -10.95 -13.78 -14.11
N ALA A 134 -10.80 -14.05 -12.84
CA ALA A 134 -11.59 -13.40 -11.78
C ALA A 134 -11.27 -11.89 -11.68
N CYS A 135 -9.99 -11.52 -11.68
CA CYS A 135 -9.57 -10.10 -11.67
C CYS A 135 -10.10 -9.35 -12.90
N THR A 136 -9.94 -9.92 -14.09
CA THR A 136 -10.45 -9.33 -15.34
C THR A 136 -11.96 -9.17 -15.30
N ALA A 137 -12.68 -10.17 -14.77
CA ALA A 137 -14.13 -10.10 -14.61
C ALA A 137 -14.56 -8.95 -13.68
N MET A 138 -13.77 -8.60 -12.66
CA MET A 138 -14.01 -7.47 -11.77
C MET A 138 -13.56 -6.11 -12.34
N GLY A 139 -12.85 -6.08 -13.47
CA GLY A 139 -12.31 -4.85 -14.06
C GLY A 139 -10.94 -4.45 -13.52
N ILE A 140 -10.24 -5.36 -12.83
CA ILE A 140 -8.86 -5.14 -12.35
C ILE A 140 -7.89 -5.35 -13.51
N MET A 141 -6.98 -4.41 -13.71
CA MET A 141 -5.98 -4.47 -14.78
C MET A 141 -4.77 -5.30 -14.34
N MET A 142 -4.46 -6.35 -15.10
CA MET A 142 -3.23 -7.12 -14.96
C MET A 142 -2.13 -6.41 -15.74
N THR A 143 -1.04 -6.02 -15.06
CA THR A 143 -0.01 -5.14 -15.67
C THR A 143 1.31 -5.84 -15.97
N ASP A 144 1.52 -7.03 -15.45
CA ASP A 144 2.73 -7.85 -15.65
C ASP A 144 4.05 -7.14 -15.33
N THR A 145 4.04 -6.17 -14.43
CA THR A 145 5.22 -5.45 -13.96
C THR A 145 5.07 -5.01 -12.51
N CYS A 146 6.16 -5.13 -11.72
CA CYS A 146 6.20 -4.62 -10.34
C CYS A 146 6.35 -3.09 -10.26
N ILE A 147 6.56 -2.40 -11.38
CA ILE A 147 6.71 -0.93 -11.41
C ILE A 147 5.56 -0.22 -12.13
N ASN A 148 4.41 -0.86 -12.18
CA ASN A 148 3.18 -0.36 -12.81
C ASN A 148 2.77 1.03 -12.31
N TYR A 149 2.97 1.31 -11.03
CA TYR A 149 2.71 2.59 -10.37
C TYR A 149 3.63 3.73 -10.81
N GLN A 150 4.73 3.43 -11.50
CA GLN A 150 5.63 4.44 -12.09
C GLN A 150 5.30 4.74 -13.55
N THR A 151 4.82 3.74 -14.28
CA THR A 151 4.77 3.78 -15.74
C THR A 151 3.35 3.72 -16.31
N ILE A 152 2.46 2.97 -15.65
CA ILE A 152 1.11 2.71 -16.16
C ILE A 152 0.09 3.60 -15.46
N MET A 153 0.15 3.69 -14.12
CA MET A 153 -0.84 4.40 -13.32
C MET A 153 -0.19 5.14 -12.14
N PRO A 154 0.68 6.15 -12.40
CA PRO A 154 1.28 6.95 -11.34
C PRO A 154 0.22 7.81 -10.65
N PRO A 155 0.22 7.88 -9.31
CA PRO A 155 -0.68 8.76 -8.58
C PRO A 155 -0.22 10.22 -8.68
N LEU A 156 -1.17 11.15 -8.54
CA LEU A 156 -0.89 12.57 -8.52
C LEU A 156 -0.55 13.06 -7.10
N ASN A 157 0.13 14.17 -7.02
CA ASN A 157 0.44 14.82 -5.74
C ASN A 157 -0.85 15.15 -4.99
N GLY A 158 -0.92 14.73 -3.72
CA GLY A 158 -2.09 14.92 -2.86
C GLY A 158 -3.19 13.89 -3.00
N ASP A 159 -3.15 13.01 -4.01
CA ASP A 159 -4.13 11.93 -4.15
C ASP A 159 -4.13 11.01 -2.93
N HIS A 160 -5.32 10.60 -2.51
CA HIS A 160 -5.47 9.44 -1.65
C HIS A 160 -5.57 8.19 -2.54
N VAL A 161 -4.73 7.20 -2.26
CA VAL A 161 -4.69 5.92 -2.99
C VAL A 161 -4.65 4.76 -2.00
N ALA A 162 -5.09 3.58 -2.41
CA ALA A 162 -5.05 2.38 -1.59
C ALA A 162 -4.07 1.36 -2.21
N TYR A 163 -2.83 1.41 -1.77
CA TYR A 163 -1.74 0.66 -2.37
C TYR A 163 -1.19 -0.43 -1.46
N GLY A 164 -1.03 -1.61 -2.00
CA GLY A 164 -0.74 -2.84 -1.27
C GLY A 164 0.54 -3.54 -1.71
N ASP A 165 1.64 -2.84 -1.82
CA ASP A 165 3.00 -3.39 -1.90
C ASP A 165 4.01 -2.38 -1.38
N THR A 166 5.16 -2.85 -0.91
CA THR A 166 6.18 -2.02 -0.25
C THR A 166 6.71 -0.93 -1.18
N GLY A 167 7.13 -1.28 -2.38
CA GLY A 167 7.67 -0.34 -3.37
C GLY A 167 6.64 0.69 -3.81
N VAL A 168 5.43 0.24 -4.04
CA VAL A 168 4.28 1.07 -4.43
C VAL A 168 3.97 2.15 -3.38
N VAL A 169 3.91 1.74 -2.09
CA VAL A 169 3.61 2.65 -0.97
C VAL A 169 4.73 3.66 -0.75
N ILE A 170 5.99 3.21 -0.80
CA ILE A 170 7.15 4.09 -0.66
C ILE A 170 7.16 5.12 -1.78
N TYR A 171 7.03 4.70 -3.03
CA TYR A 171 7.07 5.58 -4.19
C TYR A 171 5.93 6.59 -4.18
N SER A 172 4.70 6.15 -3.94
CA SER A 172 3.53 7.03 -3.91
C SER A 172 3.66 8.13 -2.85
N ASN A 173 4.10 7.78 -1.63
CA ASN A 173 4.25 8.75 -0.55
C ASN A 173 5.48 9.65 -0.70
N SER A 174 6.63 9.09 -1.09
CA SER A 174 7.92 9.79 -1.07
C SER A 174 8.24 10.52 -2.37
N VAL A 175 7.86 9.97 -3.52
CA VAL A 175 8.17 10.54 -4.84
C VAL A 175 6.99 11.33 -5.37
N CYS A 176 5.80 10.74 -5.39
CA CYS A 176 4.61 11.40 -5.95
C CYS A 176 3.98 12.40 -4.98
N GLY A 177 4.22 12.30 -3.67
CA GLY A 177 3.52 13.09 -2.66
C GLY A 177 2.04 12.72 -2.53
N ALA A 178 1.66 11.54 -3.00
CA ALA A 178 0.36 10.94 -2.77
C ALA A 178 0.26 10.39 -1.34
N ARG A 179 -0.89 9.85 -0.96
CA ARG A 179 -1.19 9.40 0.40
C ARG A 179 -1.69 7.97 0.37
N SER A 180 -0.91 7.05 0.90
CA SER A 180 -1.29 5.66 1.06
C SER A 180 -0.75 5.10 2.37
N ASN A 181 -1.56 4.36 3.09
CA ASN A 181 -1.04 3.40 4.05
C ASN A 181 -0.54 2.17 3.29
N PHE A 182 0.14 1.25 3.98
CA PHE A 182 0.44 -0.07 3.44
C PHE A 182 -0.84 -0.93 3.56
N GLU A 183 -1.57 -1.07 2.46
CA GLU A 183 -2.78 -1.88 2.43
C GLU A 183 -2.42 -3.36 2.25
N GLY A 184 -3.07 -4.24 3.00
CA GLY A 184 -3.03 -5.67 2.67
C GLY A 184 -3.81 -5.96 1.40
N GLY A 185 -3.57 -7.11 0.75
CA GLY A 185 -4.31 -7.49 -0.47
C GLY A 185 -5.83 -7.35 -0.35
N PRO A 186 -6.47 -7.90 0.70
CA PRO A 186 -7.92 -7.73 0.92
C PRO A 186 -8.34 -6.27 1.13
N SER A 187 -7.53 -5.45 1.81
CA SER A 187 -7.84 -4.02 2.03
C SER A 187 -7.74 -3.21 0.74
N ALA A 188 -6.73 -3.46 -0.08
CA ALA A 188 -6.59 -2.82 -1.40
C ALA A 188 -7.75 -3.22 -2.33
N LEU A 189 -8.14 -4.51 -2.35
CA LEU A 189 -9.28 -5.00 -3.11
C LEU A 189 -10.58 -4.33 -2.62
N ALA A 190 -10.80 -4.28 -1.32
CA ALA A 190 -11.96 -3.62 -0.74
C ALA A 190 -12.00 -2.13 -1.10
N ALA A 191 -10.85 -1.45 -1.12
CA ALA A 191 -10.79 -0.05 -1.57
C ALA A 191 -11.09 0.09 -3.06
N GLY A 192 -10.63 -0.82 -3.91
CA GLY A 192 -10.99 -0.87 -5.32
C GLY A 192 -12.50 -1.02 -5.56
N LEU A 193 -13.16 -1.88 -4.75
CA LEU A 193 -14.60 -2.14 -4.85
C LEU A 193 -15.47 -1.00 -4.29
N THR A 194 -15.01 -0.32 -3.23
CA THR A 194 -15.78 0.75 -2.56
C THR A 194 -15.39 2.15 -3.01
N GLY A 195 -14.25 2.31 -3.67
CA GLY A 195 -13.69 3.62 -4.03
C GLY A 195 -13.18 4.43 -2.84
N ARG A 196 -12.95 3.81 -1.67
CA ARG A 196 -12.53 4.51 -0.44
C ARG A 196 -11.73 3.63 0.50
N THR A 197 -11.03 4.25 1.45
CA THR A 197 -10.27 3.57 2.51
C THR A 197 -10.45 4.30 3.84
N PRO A 198 -10.25 3.66 5.00
CA PRO A 198 -10.28 4.34 6.28
C PRO A 198 -9.24 5.45 6.38
N ARG A 199 -9.63 6.60 6.89
CA ARG A 199 -8.76 7.78 7.00
C ARG A 199 -7.94 7.76 8.29
N TYR A 200 -6.82 7.06 8.25
CA TYR A 200 -5.82 6.97 9.33
C TYR A 200 -4.39 7.06 8.77
N GLY A 201 -3.41 7.03 9.65
CA GLY A 201 -1.99 6.93 9.27
C GLY A 201 -1.58 8.02 8.27
N LEU A 202 -0.95 7.62 7.16
CA LEU A 202 -0.41 8.53 6.15
C LEU A 202 -1.48 9.28 5.32
N HIS A 203 -2.77 8.97 5.48
CA HIS A 203 -3.86 9.78 4.94
C HIS A 203 -4.06 11.09 5.72
N LEU A 204 -3.49 11.23 6.92
CA LEU A 204 -3.61 12.41 7.78
C LEU A 204 -2.34 13.26 7.75
N ASP A 205 -2.48 14.57 7.61
CA ASP A 205 -1.35 15.50 7.55
C ASP A 205 -0.45 15.42 8.78
N LYS A 206 -1.03 15.21 9.97
CA LYS A 206 -0.27 15.09 11.22
C LYS A 206 0.77 13.95 11.20
N HIS A 207 0.46 12.85 10.51
CA HIS A 207 1.36 11.67 10.42
C HIS A 207 2.34 11.75 9.23
N ARG A 208 2.28 12.81 8.43
CA ARG A 208 3.22 13.07 7.32
C ARG A 208 4.30 14.09 7.68
N ARG A 209 4.23 14.68 8.85
CA ARG A 209 5.25 15.59 9.36
C ARG A 209 6.50 14.81 9.72
N ALA A 210 7.67 15.40 9.42
CA ALA A 210 8.94 14.80 9.80
C ALA A 210 9.01 14.58 11.32
N THR A 211 9.43 13.38 11.71
CA THR A 211 9.58 12.95 13.10
C THR A 211 11.04 12.69 13.49
N CYS A 212 11.90 12.57 12.49
CA CYS A 212 13.35 12.46 12.70
C CYS A 212 14.09 13.16 11.55
N ARG A 213 15.29 13.65 11.87
CA ARG A 213 16.15 14.39 10.93
C ARG A 213 17.46 13.63 10.78
N PHE A 214 17.86 13.42 9.54
CA PHE A 214 19.14 12.85 9.18
C PHE A 214 19.95 13.89 8.39
N VAL A 215 21.18 14.13 8.80
CA VAL A 215 22.13 14.97 8.07
C VAL A 215 23.16 14.04 7.44
N VAL A 216 23.23 14.06 6.12
CA VAL A 216 24.18 13.24 5.33
C VAL A 216 25.35 14.10 4.95
N GLU A 217 26.54 13.78 5.44
CA GLU A 217 27.78 14.52 5.18
C GLU A 217 28.61 13.88 4.06
N THR A 218 28.16 12.73 3.55
CA THR A 218 28.83 12.03 2.44
C THR A 218 27.95 12.09 1.19
N ARG A 219 28.58 12.04 0.01
CA ARG A 219 27.88 11.98 -1.26
C ARG A 219 27.90 10.55 -1.80
N PRO A 220 26.75 9.84 -1.88
CA PRO A 220 26.67 8.55 -2.55
C PRO A 220 27.09 8.67 -4.02
N ARG A 221 27.88 7.72 -4.50
CA ARG A 221 28.50 7.76 -5.84
C ARG A 221 27.72 6.96 -6.88
N ASP A 222 27.00 5.95 -6.42
CA ASP A 222 26.25 5.02 -7.27
C ASP A 222 24.96 4.53 -6.59
N LEU A 223 24.15 3.78 -7.34
CA LEU A 223 22.86 3.25 -6.84
C LEU A 223 23.00 2.32 -5.64
N MET A 224 24.13 1.59 -5.52
CA MET A 224 24.37 0.71 -4.38
C MET A 224 24.58 1.54 -3.10
N GLU A 225 25.39 2.59 -3.16
CA GLU A 225 25.62 3.48 -2.01
C GLU A 225 24.32 4.21 -1.61
N TRP A 226 23.48 4.61 -2.57
CA TRP A 226 22.15 5.14 -2.29
C TRP A 226 21.25 4.11 -1.58
N GLY A 227 21.27 2.86 -2.03
CA GLY A 227 20.54 1.76 -1.38
C GLY A 227 21.02 1.52 0.04
N VAL A 228 22.34 1.51 0.28
CA VAL A 228 22.93 1.35 1.63
C VAL A 228 22.56 2.53 2.53
N LEU A 229 22.58 3.75 2.02
CA LEU A 229 22.17 4.96 2.76
C LEU A 229 20.70 4.84 3.17
N GLY A 230 19.80 4.49 2.26
CA GLY A 230 18.38 4.30 2.54
C GLY A 230 18.13 3.22 3.59
N ALA A 231 18.78 2.06 3.44
CA ALA A 231 18.69 0.97 4.42
C ALA A 231 19.20 1.38 5.82
N THR A 232 20.27 2.19 5.86
CA THR A 232 20.83 2.71 7.12
C THR A 232 19.88 3.69 7.80
N ILE A 233 19.33 4.64 7.04
CA ILE A 233 18.33 5.59 7.53
C ILE A 233 17.10 4.85 8.07
N GLY A 234 16.56 3.89 7.32
CA GLY A 234 15.40 3.10 7.74
C GLY A 234 15.65 2.32 9.03
N ARG A 235 16.85 1.71 9.17
CA ARG A 235 17.25 1.01 10.40
C ARG A 235 17.37 1.96 11.59
N MET A 236 17.93 3.15 11.38
CA MET A 236 18.12 4.15 12.45
C MET A 236 16.79 4.81 12.84
N ALA A 237 15.88 5.02 11.90
CA ALA A 237 14.52 5.49 12.16
C ALA A 237 13.75 4.48 13.03
N GLY A 238 13.94 3.19 12.80
CA GLY A 238 13.53 2.10 13.71
C GLY A 238 12.03 1.82 13.80
N SER A 239 11.18 2.55 13.10
CA SER A 239 9.72 2.37 13.14
C SER A 239 9.08 2.75 11.81
N TYR A 240 8.03 2.01 11.44
CA TYR A 240 7.16 2.30 10.29
C TYR A 240 6.51 3.71 10.38
N TRP A 241 6.27 4.20 11.59
CA TRP A 241 5.60 5.48 11.82
C TRP A 241 6.55 6.67 11.84
N GLN A 242 7.85 6.44 11.74
CA GLN A 242 8.82 7.51 11.64
C GLN A 242 8.87 8.06 10.21
N VAL A 243 8.84 9.37 10.10
CA VAL A 243 8.95 10.09 8.83
C VAL A 243 10.28 10.84 8.82
N PRO A 244 11.32 10.31 8.18
CA PRO A 244 12.62 10.96 8.12
C PRO A 244 12.61 12.15 7.18
N VAL A 245 13.23 13.27 7.61
CA VAL A 245 13.70 14.32 6.72
C VAL A 245 15.20 14.15 6.54
N ILE A 246 15.66 14.21 5.30
CA ILE A 246 17.06 13.98 4.93
C ILE A 246 17.62 15.29 4.37
N GLU A 247 18.73 15.75 4.95
CA GLU A 247 19.44 16.97 4.54
C GLU A 247 20.86 16.65 4.09
N GLY A 248 21.46 17.56 3.34
CA GLY A 248 22.85 17.43 2.86
C GLY A 248 23.00 16.56 1.62
N ILE A 249 21.91 16.09 1.01
CA ILE A 249 21.93 15.31 -0.22
C ILE A 249 21.74 16.23 -1.42
N GLU A 250 22.73 16.24 -2.31
CA GLU A 250 22.65 16.89 -3.61
C GLU A 250 22.66 15.81 -4.71
N GLY A 251 21.81 15.98 -5.71
CA GLY A 251 21.80 15.13 -6.91
C GLY A 251 21.34 13.70 -6.64
N ALA A 252 20.25 13.53 -5.87
CA ALA A 252 19.57 12.23 -5.77
C ALA A 252 19.24 11.68 -7.17
N PRO A 253 19.47 10.37 -7.45
CA PRO A 253 19.12 9.81 -8.74
C PRO A 253 17.62 9.97 -8.97
N THR A 254 17.27 10.59 -10.08
CA THR A 254 15.90 10.58 -10.59
C THR A 254 15.69 9.23 -11.26
N SER A 255 14.67 8.51 -10.85
CA SER A 255 14.25 7.24 -11.46
C SER A 255 13.90 7.41 -12.93
#